data_4869ccc94cda86d33799fce986cefba2
#
_entry.id   4869ccc94cda86d33799fce986cefba2
#
_cell.length_a   1.000
_cell.length_b   1.000
_cell.length_c   1.000
_cell.angle_alpha   90.00
_cell.angle_beta   90.00
_cell.angle_gamma   90.00
#
_symmetry.space_group_name_H-M   'P 1'
#
loop_
_entity.id
_entity.type
_entity.pdbx_description
1 polymer ?
#
loop_
_entity_poly.entity_id
_entity_poly.type
_entity_poly.pdbx_seq_one_letter_code
_entity_poly.pdbx_strand_id
1 'polypeptide(L)'
;KEASISLGQATNEQRCEALTEMANALNDNADEILQANLMDLERSEKEGLSKSLLARLQLTKNKLKGCIDGVLKVSNLADPIGNRQLHRELDENLILERVTVPLGVLGVIFESRPDALIQIASLAIRSGNGALLKGGCEARETNQAIMRAFVGGLSKASIGSGALSLLTTR
;
A
#
# COMPACT_ATOMS: atom_id res chain seq x y z
N LYS A 1 -8.65 8.44 10.84
CA LYS A 1 -9.05 9.76 10.29
C LYS A 1 -7.92 10.76 10.45
N GLU A 2 -7.39 10.97 11.67
CA GLU A 2 -6.29 11.92 11.94
C GLU A 2 -5.04 11.62 11.09
N ALA A 3 -4.59 10.37 11.06
CA ALA A 3 -3.45 9.95 10.25
C ALA A 3 -3.64 10.20 8.74
N SER A 4 -4.88 10.08 8.23
CA SER A 4 -5.19 10.41 6.83
C SER A 4 -5.11 11.92 6.55
N ILE A 5 -5.48 12.75 7.50
CA ILE A 5 -5.35 14.21 7.38
C ILE A 5 -3.86 14.59 7.35
N SER A 6 -3.07 14.06 8.30
CA SER A 6 -1.62 14.30 8.33
C SER A 6 -0.93 13.83 7.05
N LEU A 7 -1.30 12.65 6.54
CA LEU A 7 -0.76 12.13 5.28
C LEU A 7 -1.14 13.01 4.07
N GLY A 8 -2.37 13.52 4.04
CA GLY A 8 -2.84 14.42 2.99
C GLY A 8 -2.11 15.78 2.97
N GLN A 9 -1.53 16.18 4.10
CA GLN A 9 -0.72 17.39 4.24
C GLN A 9 0.79 17.14 4.08
N ALA A 10 1.21 15.86 4.00
CA ALA A 10 2.61 15.49 3.86
C ALA A 10 3.17 15.96 2.52
N THR A 11 4.42 16.42 2.54
CA THR A 11 5.11 16.85 1.32
C THR A 11 5.40 15.66 0.39
N ASN A 12 5.74 15.95 -0.86
CA ASN A 12 6.18 14.94 -1.83
C ASN A 12 7.35 14.11 -1.26
N GLU A 13 8.34 14.80 -0.69
CA GLU A 13 9.56 14.22 -0.11
C GLU A 13 9.21 13.27 1.04
N GLN A 14 8.32 13.67 1.93
CA GLN A 14 7.88 12.85 3.06
C GLN A 14 7.16 11.57 2.60
N ARG A 15 6.33 11.65 1.55
CA ARG A 15 5.68 10.48 0.97
C ARG A 15 6.67 9.56 0.25
N CYS A 16 7.70 10.12 -0.42
CA CYS A 16 8.78 9.35 -1.04
C CYS A 16 9.64 8.64 0.02
N GLU A 17 10.00 9.32 1.10
CA GLU A 17 10.72 8.76 2.24
C GLU A 17 9.93 7.59 2.85
N ALA A 18 8.64 7.77 3.11
CA ALA A 18 7.76 6.73 3.63
C ALA A 18 7.75 5.47 2.76
N LEU A 19 7.66 5.63 1.44
CA LEU A 19 7.72 4.50 0.50
C LEU A 19 9.08 3.81 0.52
N THR A 20 10.17 4.56 0.66
CA THR A 20 11.51 4.02 0.79
C THR A 20 11.65 3.20 2.08
N GLU A 21 11.16 3.71 3.21
CA GLU A 21 11.17 2.98 4.47
C GLU A 21 10.25 1.76 4.45
N MET A 22 9.10 1.81 3.75
CA MET A 22 8.25 0.63 3.50
C MET A 22 9.00 -0.44 2.68
N ALA A 23 9.73 -0.04 1.63
CA ALA A 23 10.52 -0.97 0.82
C ALA A 23 11.68 -1.61 1.62
N ASN A 24 12.39 -0.82 2.42
CA ASN A 24 13.43 -1.30 3.33
C ASN A 24 12.87 -2.30 4.33
N ALA A 25 11.74 -1.98 4.96
CA ALA A 25 11.08 -2.86 5.92
C ALA A 25 10.60 -4.18 5.30
N LEU A 26 10.09 -4.18 4.07
CA LEU A 26 9.76 -5.41 3.35
C LEU A 26 11.00 -6.27 3.09
N ASN A 27 12.12 -5.65 2.73
CA ASN A 27 13.38 -6.36 2.50
C ASN A 27 13.92 -6.97 3.80
N ASP A 28 13.94 -6.20 4.88
CA ASP A 28 14.44 -6.63 6.19
C ASP A 28 13.60 -7.77 6.80
N ASN A 29 12.29 -7.81 6.50
CA ASN A 29 11.36 -8.83 6.99
C ASN A 29 11.02 -9.89 5.92
N ALA A 30 11.81 -9.99 4.83
CA ALA A 30 11.50 -10.87 3.70
C ALA A 30 11.34 -12.34 4.11
N ASP A 31 12.20 -12.85 4.97
CA ASP A 31 12.14 -14.25 5.41
C ASP A 31 10.89 -14.53 6.25
N GLU A 32 10.48 -13.60 7.14
CA GLU A 32 9.23 -13.71 7.92
C GLU A 32 8.01 -13.72 6.99
N ILE A 33 7.98 -12.83 5.99
CA ILE A 33 6.88 -12.75 5.03
C ILE A 33 6.79 -14.03 4.19
N LEU A 34 7.90 -14.56 3.73
CA LEU A 34 7.94 -15.81 2.95
C LEU A 34 7.51 -17.01 3.79
N GLN A 35 7.93 -17.07 5.06
CA GLN A 35 7.50 -18.11 5.99
C GLN A 35 5.99 -18.04 6.27
N ALA A 36 5.44 -16.85 6.48
CA ALA A 36 4.00 -16.65 6.63
C ALA A 36 3.23 -17.09 5.38
N ASN A 37 3.81 -16.86 4.18
CA ASN A 37 3.19 -17.31 2.94
C ASN A 37 3.20 -18.85 2.80
N LEU A 38 4.24 -19.53 3.24
CA LEU A 38 4.25 -20.99 3.28
C LEU A 38 3.16 -21.54 4.21
N MET A 39 2.95 -20.93 5.37
CA MET A 39 1.87 -21.34 6.30
C MET A 39 0.48 -21.17 5.67
N ASP A 40 0.25 -20.06 4.95
CA ASP A 40 -1.01 -19.82 4.25
C ASP A 40 -1.22 -20.83 3.12
N LEU A 41 -0.18 -21.17 2.35
CA LEU A 41 -0.23 -22.16 1.28
C LEU A 41 -0.54 -23.56 1.82
N GLU A 42 0.15 -24.02 2.86
CA GLU A 42 -0.07 -25.33 3.47
C GLU A 42 -1.49 -25.47 4.03
N ARG A 43 -1.99 -24.41 4.69
CA ARG A 43 -3.37 -24.37 5.19
C ARG A 43 -4.37 -24.46 4.04
N SER A 44 -4.21 -23.61 3.03
CA SER A 44 -5.14 -23.53 1.91
C SER A 44 -5.13 -24.81 1.03
N GLU A 45 -4.01 -25.49 0.93
CA GLU A 45 -3.92 -26.79 0.23
C GLU A 45 -4.68 -27.88 1.01
N LYS A 46 -4.54 -27.93 2.34
CA LYS A 46 -5.31 -28.84 3.22
C LYS A 46 -6.81 -28.57 3.17
N GLU A 47 -7.21 -27.32 3.01
CA GLU A 47 -8.61 -26.90 2.85
C GLU A 47 -9.17 -27.13 1.45
N GLY A 48 -8.36 -27.64 0.51
CA GLY A 48 -8.78 -28.02 -0.84
C GLY A 48 -8.89 -26.85 -1.82
N LEU A 49 -8.12 -25.78 -1.59
CA LEU A 49 -8.10 -24.63 -2.51
C LEU A 49 -7.61 -25.07 -3.89
N SER A 50 -8.25 -24.55 -4.95
CA SER A 50 -7.88 -24.92 -6.33
C SER A 50 -6.43 -24.53 -6.67
N LYS A 51 -5.79 -25.30 -7.56
CA LYS A 51 -4.39 -25.03 -8.00
C LYS A 51 -4.21 -23.62 -8.56
N SER A 52 -5.22 -23.07 -9.23
CA SER A 52 -5.16 -21.71 -9.79
C SER A 52 -5.16 -20.64 -8.68
N LEU A 53 -5.89 -20.86 -7.60
CA LEU A 53 -5.92 -19.95 -6.45
C LEU A 53 -4.64 -20.08 -5.62
N LEU A 54 -4.11 -21.30 -5.42
CA LEU A 54 -2.81 -21.50 -4.78
C LEU A 54 -1.68 -20.78 -5.53
N ALA A 55 -1.67 -20.85 -6.87
CA ALA A 55 -0.69 -20.13 -7.69
C ALA A 55 -0.77 -18.60 -7.54
N ARG A 56 -1.97 -18.05 -7.32
CA ARG A 56 -2.17 -16.62 -7.02
C ARG A 56 -1.73 -16.25 -5.61
N LEU A 57 -1.98 -17.12 -4.64
CA LEU A 57 -1.59 -16.95 -3.24
C LEU A 57 -0.07 -16.99 -3.07
N GLN A 58 0.63 -17.74 -3.91
CA GLN A 58 2.06 -17.97 -3.80
C GLN A 58 2.87 -16.68 -3.98
N LEU A 59 3.64 -16.32 -2.96
CA LEU A 59 4.60 -15.23 -2.95
C LEU A 59 6.03 -15.82 -2.89
N THR A 60 6.67 -15.94 -4.05
CA THR A 60 8.07 -16.39 -4.12
C THR A 60 9.03 -15.26 -3.79
N LYS A 61 10.28 -15.59 -3.45
CA LYS A 61 11.35 -14.59 -3.21
C LYS A 61 11.49 -13.60 -4.38
N ASN A 62 11.40 -14.11 -5.62
CA ASN A 62 11.49 -13.24 -6.80
C ASN A 62 10.26 -12.32 -6.95
N LYS A 63 9.06 -12.83 -6.65
CA LYS A 63 7.85 -11.98 -6.62
C LYS A 63 7.95 -10.90 -5.55
N LEU A 64 8.37 -11.25 -4.34
CA LEU A 64 8.54 -10.28 -3.25
C LEU A 64 9.56 -9.21 -3.63
N LYS A 65 10.72 -9.60 -4.19
CA LYS A 65 11.71 -8.66 -4.72
C LYS A 65 11.11 -7.74 -5.77
N GLY A 66 10.35 -8.28 -6.72
CA GLY A 66 9.65 -7.48 -7.73
C GLY A 66 8.65 -6.50 -7.14
N CYS A 67 7.97 -6.87 -6.03
CA CYS A 67 7.09 -5.96 -5.30
C CYS A 67 7.89 -4.83 -4.62
N ILE A 68 9.01 -5.14 -3.97
CA ILE A 68 9.90 -4.14 -3.34
C ILE A 68 10.41 -3.14 -4.38
N ASP A 69 10.89 -3.64 -5.53
CA ASP A 69 11.30 -2.80 -6.66
C ASP A 69 10.12 -1.95 -7.18
N GLY A 70 8.92 -2.51 -7.15
CA GLY A 70 7.67 -1.79 -7.48
C GLY A 70 7.38 -0.63 -6.54
N VAL A 71 7.55 -0.81 -5.23
CA VAL A 71 7.38 0.28 -4.23
C VAL A 71 8.37 1.41 -4.50
N LEU A 72 9.64 1.08 -4.76
CA LEU A 72 10.68 2.07 -5.09
C LEU A 72 10.37 2.79 -6.42
N LYS A 73 9.82 2.09 -7.42
CA LYS A 73 9.35 2.76 -8.65
C LYS A 73 8.21 3.72 -8.39
N VAL A 74 7.25 3.35 -7.54
CA VAL A 74 6.13 4.22 -7.14
C VAL A 74 6.65 5.48 -6.42
N SER A 75 7.68 5.39 -5.58
CA SER A 75 8.28 6.56 -4.93
C SER A 75 8.86 7.56 -5.93
N ASN A 76 9.36 7.08 -7.06
CA ASN A 76 9.98 7.91 -8.10
C ASN A 76 8.98 8.45 -9.16
N LEU A 77 7.69 8.14 -9.05
CA LEU A 77 6.68 8.73 -9.93
C LEU A 77 6.52 10.23 -9.67
N ALA A 78 6.06 10.97 -10.67
CA ALA A 78 5.67 12.36 -10.49
C ALA A 78 4.63 12.50 -9.36
N ASP A 79 4.68 13.62 -8.62
CA ASP A 79 3.70 13.87 -7.55
C ASP A 79 2.29 13.93 -8.13
N PRO A 80 1.37 13.07 -7.67
CA PRO A 80 -0.01 13.09 -8.13
C PRO A 80 -0.85 14.21 -7.50
N ILE A 81 -0.34 14.89 -6.46
CA ILE A 81 -1.07 15.91 -5.69
C ILE A 81 -0.66 17.31 -6.14
N GLY A 82 -1.61 18.24 -6.12
CA GLY A 82 -1.36 19.63 -6.46
C GLY A 82 -1.23 19.94 -7.96
N ASN A 83 -1.45 18.95 -8.83
CA ASN A 83 -1.36 19.16 -10.27
C ASN A 83 -2.53 19.99 -10.79
N ARG A 84 -2.23 21.16 -11.35
CA ARG A 84 -3.22 22.03 -11.98
C ARG A 84 -3.59 21.49 -13.36
N GLN A 85 -4.77 20.88 -13.46
CA GLN A 85 -5.30 20.28 -14.69
C GLN A 85 -6.08 21.25 -15.57
N LEU A 86 -6.61 22.31 -14.96
CA LEU A 86 -7.33 23.39 -15.66
C LEU A 86 -6.97 24.72 -15.00
N HIS A 87 -6.79 25.73 -15.83
CA HIS A 87 -6.70 27.14 -15.43
C HIS A 87 -7.43 27.95 -16.50
N ARG A 88 -8.50 28.61 -16.13
CA ARG A 88 -9.34 29.38 -17.05
C ARG A 88 -9.86 30.64 -16.36
N GLU A 89 -9.71 31.75 -17.01
CA GLU A 89 -10.42 32.98 -16.67
C GLU A 89 -11.85 32.89 -17.23
N LEU A 90 -12.84 33.02 -16.39
CA LEU A 90 -14.26 32.96 -16.74
C LEU A 90 -14.84 34.36 -16.98
N ASP A 91 -14.32 35.35 -16.27
CA ASP A 91 -14.63 36.77 -16.35
C ASP A 91 -13.46 37.56 -15.77
N GLU A 92 -13.45 38.87 -15.88
CA GLU A 92 -12.38 39.73 -15.37
C GLU A 92 -12.09 39.42 -13.87
N ASN A 93 -10.85 38.97 -13.61
CA ASN A 93 -10.37 38.55 -12.29
C ASN A 93 -11.09 37.33 -11.66
N LEU A 94 -11.92 36.59 -12.41
CA LEU A 94 -12.55 35.34 -11.97
C LEU A 94 -11.83 34.13 -12.60
N ILE A 95 -10.97 33.48 -11.83
CA ILE A 95 -10.15 32.35 -12.29
C ILE A 95 -10.71 31.03 -11.74
N LEU A 96 -10.96 30.09 -12.65
CA LEU A 96 -11.30 28.70 -12.31
C LEU A 96 -10.05 27.83 -12.43
N GLU A 97 -9.72 27.13 -11.36
CA GLU A 97 -8.66 26.11 -11.36
C GLU A 97 -9.20 24.73 -10.97
N ARG A 98 -8.68 23.69 -11.63
CA ARG A 98 -8.90 22.30 -11.22
C ARG A 98 -7.57 21.71 -10.78
N VAL A 99 -7.48 21.37 -9.49
CA VAL A 99 -6.26 20.84 -8.86
C VAL A 99 -6.52 19.46 -8.29
N THR A 100 -5.56 18.54 -8.45
CA THR A 100 -5.64 17.19 -7.88
C THR A 100 -5.40 17.23 -6.37
N VAL A 101 -6.23 16.48 -5.62
CA VAL A 101 -6.15 16.38 -4.15
C VAL A 101 -6.34 14.91 -3.71
N PRO A 102 -5.85 14.52 -2.52
CA PRO A 102 -6.15 13.20 -1.96
C PRO A 102 -7.66 13.00 -1.76
N LEU A 103 -8.13 11.76 -1.95
CA LEU A 103 -9.52 11.37 -1.67
C LEU A 103 -9.82 11.26 -0.17
N GLY A 104 -8.80 10.99 0.64
CA GLY A 104 -8.92 10.83 2.09
C GLY A 104 -8.64 9.40 2.55
N VAL A 105 -9.66 8.65 3.00
CA VAL A 105 -9.51 7.25 3.44
C VAL A 105 -10.17 6.33 2.42
N LEU A 106 -9.40 5.38 1.91
CA LEU A 106 -9.84 4.39 0.95
C LEU A 106 -10.16 3.06 1.66
N GLY A 107 -11.35 2.51 1.44
CA GLY A 107 -11.67 1.12 1.78
C GLY A 107 -11.42 0.23 0.57
N VAL A 108 -10.46 -0.70 0.66
CA VAL A 108 -10.09 -1.57 -0.46
C VAL A 108 -10.22 -3.04 -0.07
N ILE A 109 -11.10 -3.75 -0.77
CA ILE A 109 -11.27 -5.20 -0.66
C ILE A 109 -10.58 -5.83 -1.85
N PHE A 110 -9.69 -6.79 -1.60
CA PHE A 110 -8.91 -7.46 -2.65
C PHE A 110 -8.89 -8.97 -2.43
N GLU A 111 -8.64 -9.70 -3.51
CA GLU A 111 -8.55 -11.16 -3.49
C GLU A 111 -7.30 -11.67 -2.75
N SER A 112 -7.15 -12.99 -2.66
CA SER A 112 -6.04 -13.72 -2.03
C SER A 112 -4.72 -13.59 -2.81
N ARG A 113 -4.25 -12.36 -2.96
CA ARG A 113 -3.01 -11.99 -3.64
C ARG A 113 -2.17 -11.08 -2.74
N PRO A 114 -1.17 -11.62 -2.03
CA PRO A 114 -0.34 -10.82 -1.14
C PRO A 114 0.38 -9.64 -1.83
N ASP A 115 0.75 -9.81 -3.10
CA ASP A 115 1.36 -8.76 -3.92
C ASP A 115 0.41 -7.56 -4.12
N ALA A 116 -0.90 -7.79 -4.17
CA ALA A 116 -1.89 -6.71 -4.31
C ALA A 116 -1.89 -5.77 -3.09
N LEU A 117 -1.75 -6.31 -1.87
CA LEU A 117 -1.65 -5.49 -0.65
C LEU A 117 -0.48 -4.50 -0.75
N ILE A 118 0.69 -4.97 -1.18
CA ILE A 118 1.90 -4.15 -1.32
C ILE A 118 1.65 -3.01 -2.33
N GLN A 119 1.08 -3.35 -3.48
CA GLN A 119 0.80 -2.37 -4.55
C GLN A 119 -0.23 -1.33 -4.11
N ILE A 120 -1.36 -1.75 -3.54
CA ILE A 120 -2.44 -0.86 -3.09
C ILE A 120 -1.94 0.09 -2.00
N ALA A 121 -1.23 -0.44 -0.99
CA ALA A 121 -0.67 0.36 0.09
C ALA A 121 0.31 1.42 -0.42
N SER A 122 1.20 1.04 -1.36
CA SER A 122 2.18 1.97 -1.95
C SER A 122 1.51 3.10 -2.71
N LEU A 123 0.51 2.80 -3.52
CA LEU A 123 -0.24 3.79 -4.29
C LEU A 123 -1.07 4.71 -3.38
N ALA A 124 -1.65 4.16 -2.30
CA ALA A 124 -2.38 4.96 -1.31
C ALA A 124 -1.45 5.98 -0.65
N ILE A 125 -0.29 5.56 -0.12
CA ILE A 125 0.70 6.46 0.48
C ILE A 125 1.18 7.49 -0.54
N ARG A 126 1.53 7.08 -1.77
CA ARG A 126 2.01 7.99 -2.82
C ARG A 126 1.01 9.10 -3.13
N SER A 127 -0.27 8.76 -3.16
CA SER A 127 -1.36 9.70 -3.48
C SER A 127 -1.96 10.41 -2.25
N GLY A 128 -1.31 10.32 -1.08
CA GLY A 128 -1.71 11.03 0.14
C GLY A 128 -2.99 10.48 0.79
N ASN A 129 -3.37 9.24 0.48
CA ASN A 129 -4.57 8.60 0.99
C ASN A 129 -4.26 7.59 2.10
N GLY A 130 -5.02 7.64 3.19
CA GLY A 130 -5.06 6.52 4.13
C GLY A 130 -5.83 5.34 3.55
N ALA A 131 -5.52 4.11 3.97
CA ALA A 131 -6.21 2.93 3.48
C ALA A 131 -6.62 1.94 4.58
N LEU A 132 -7.87 1.49 4.50
CA LEU A 132 -8.40 0.33 5.20
C LEU A 132 -8.40 -0.84 4.22
N LEU A 133 -7.58 -1.84 4.49
CA LEU A 133 -7.30 -2.95 3.59
C LEU A 133 -7.97 -4.22 4.09
N LYS A 134 -8.69 -4.93 3.20
CA LYS A 134 -9.35 -6.20 3.51
C LYS A 134 -8.96 -7.23 2.46
N GLY A 135 -8.05 -8.12 2.82
CA GLY A 135 -7.65 -9.25 1.98
C GLY A 135 -8.49 -10.50 2.22
N GLY A 136 -8.35 -11.49 1.35
CA GLY A 136 -8.93 -12.81 1.53
C GLY A 136 -8.33 -13.55 2.74
N CYS A 137 -9.13 -14.43 3.35
CA CYS A 137 -8.72 -15.20 4.54
C CYS A 137 -7.58 -16.21 4.23
N GLU A 138 -7.43 -16.62 2.99
CA GLU A 138 -6.40 -17.52 2.52
C GLU A 138 -4.99 -16.92 2.69
N ALA A 139 -4.86 -15.59 2.53
CA ALA A 139 -3.59 -14.86 2.66
C ALA A 139 -3.41 -14.18 4.03
N ARG A 140 -4.09 -14.65 5.07
CA ARG A 140 -4.16 -13.95 6.36
C ARG A 140 -2.80 -13.72 7.00
N GLU A 141 -2.00 -14.77 7.15
CA GLU A 141 -0.69 -14.70 7.82
C GLU A 141 0.28 -13.84 7.00
N THR A 142 0.29 -14.02 5.67
CA THR A 142 1.10 -13.22 4.76
C THR A 142 0.74 -11.73 4.82
N ASN A 143 -0.55 -11.42 4.75
CA ASN A 143 -1.02 -10.02 4.80
C ASN A 143 -0.68 -9.36 6.13
N GLN A 144 -0.77 -10.10 7.24
CA GLN A 144 -0.37 -9.60 8.57
C GLN A 144 1.14 -9.35 8.66
N ALA A 145 1.97 -10.26 8.12
CA ALA A 145 3.43 -10.10 8.10
C ALA A 145 3.83 -8.86 7.27
N ILE A 146 3.25 -8.69 6.07
CA ILE A 146 3.47 -7.51 5.25
C ILE A 146 3.03 -6.23 5.97
N MET A 147 1.86 -6.26 6.62
CA MET A 147 1.36 -5.07 7.34
C MET A 147 2.25 -4.71 8.53
N ARG A 148 2.77 -5.69 9.29
CA ARG A 148 3.75 -5.42 10.36
C ARG A 148 5.01 -4.74 9.82
N ALA A 149 5.54 -5.23 8.70
CA ALA A 149 6.67 -4.59 8.03
C ALA A 149 6.34 -3.15 7.64
N PHE A 150 5.19 -2.88 7.03
CA PHE A 150 4.76 -1.54 6.66
C PHE A 150 4.61 -0.59 7.85
N VAL A 151 3.96 -1.04 8.92
CA VAL A 151 3.83 -0.26 10.17
C VAL A 151 5.20 0.07 10.74
N GLY A 152 6.13 -0.90 10.74
CA GLY A 152 7.52 -0.69 11.17
C GLY A 152 8.26 0.32 10.31
N GLY A 153 8.13 0.25 8.97
CA GLY A 153 8.73 1.21 8.04
C GLY A 153 8.13 2.62 8.21
N LEU A 154 6.79 2.73 8.21
CA LEU A 154 6.10 4.01 8.39
C LEU A 154 6.39 4.69 9.73
N SER A 155 6.68 3.90 10.78
CA SER A 155 7.06 4.45 12.08
C SER A 155 8.43 5.15 12.07
N LYS A 156 9.28 4.84 11.10
CA LYS A 156 10.57 5.52 10.87
C LYS A 156 10.43 6.78 10.02
N ALA A 157 9.35 6.85 9.23
CA ALA A 157 9.04 8.00 8.40
C ALA A 157 8.24 9.06 9.16
N SER A 158 8.28 10.30 8.69
CA SER A 158 7.62 11.47 9.32
C SER A 158 6.10 11.48 9.24
N ILE A 159 5.48 10.58 8.44
CA ILE A 159 4.02 10.53 8.23
C ILE A 159 3.25 9.64 9.22
N GLY A 160 3.96 8.89 10.05
CA GLY A 160 3.37 8.01 11.06
C GLY A 160 2.71 6.74 10.51
N SER A 161 2.54 5.73 11.38
CA SER A 161 2.09 4.37 11.02
C SER A 161 0.57 4.22 10.83
N GLY A 162 -0.23 5.19 11.29
CA GLY A 162 -1.70 5.09 11.27
C GLY A 162 -2.38 5.27 9.91
N ALA A 163 -1.60 5.52 8.84
CA ALA A 163 -2.11 5.72 7.49
C ALA A 163 -2.67 4.45 6.85
N LEU A 164 -2.17 3.28 7.24
CA LEU A 164 -2.58 1.98 6.74
C LEU A 164 -3.17 1.12 7.87
N SER A 165 -4.25 0.40 7.58
CA SER A 165 -4.86 -0.54 8.52
C SER A 165 -5.35 -1.78 7.77
N LEU A 166 -5.07 -2.97 8.31
CA LEU A 166 -5.54 -4.25 7.79
C LEU A 166 -6.70 -4.74 8.65
N LEU A 167 -7.86 -4.97 8.02
CA LEU A 167 -9.02 -5.56 8.67
C LEU A 167 -8.88 -7.07 8.70
N THR A 168 -8.85 -7.65 9.91
CA THR A 168 -8.68 -9.09 10.14
C THR A 168 -9.98 -9.81 10.48
N THR A 169 -11.08 -9.06 10.72
CA THR A 169 -12.41 -9.62 11.01
C THR A 169 -13.06 -10.16 9.75
N ARG A 170 -13.84 -11.24 9.92
CA ARG A 170 -14.72 -11.82 8.88
C ARG A 170 -15.91 -10.94 8.58
#